data_613d594b6a8d86fd11b05f7723872e63
#
_entry.id   613d594b6a8d86fd11b05f7723872e63
#
_cell.length_a   1.000
_cell.length_b   1.000
_cell.length_c   1.000
_cell.angle_alpha   90.00
_cell.angle_beta   90.00
_cell.angle_gamma   90.00
#
_symmetry.space_group_name_H-M   'P 1'
#
loop_
_entity.id
_entity.type
_entity.pdbx_description
1 polymer ?
#
loop_
_entity_poly.entity_id
_entity_poly.type
_entity_poly.pdbx_seq_one_letter_code
_entity_poly.pdbx_strand_id
1 'polypeptide(L)'
;MTIVDGATMVQVLGADGELLAEPGLTDADVFGLYRDMTLVRRLDTESIALQRQGEMGLWTSLRGQEAAQIGAGRALAAQDMVFPSYREHGVAWCRGMDPTALVNVWRGSEPGGWDPHTHNVAPYTIVIGAQTLHAVGYAMGVVRDGLVGTGDPDRD
;
A
#
# COMPACT_ATOMS: atom_id res chain seq x y z
N MET A 1 18.00 -17.08 -7.65
CA MET A 1 16.60 -17.49 -7.90
C MET A 1 16.43 -18.89 -7.34
N THR A 2 15.69 -19.02 -6.25
CA THR A 2 15.47 -20.31 -5.57
C THR A 2 14.15 -20.92 -6.04
N ILE A 3 14.14 -22.19 -6.40
CA ILE A 3 12.92 -22.93 -6.79
C ILE A 3 12.43 -23.68 -5.55
N VAL A 4 11.18 -23.41 -5.14
CA VAL A 4 10.50 -24.14 -4.05
C VAL A 4 9.24 -24.78 -4.66
N ASP A 5 9.14 -26.11 -4.58
CA ASP A 5 8.01 -26.91 -5.10
C ASP A 5 7.57 -26.56 -6.54
N GLY A 6 8.55 -26.33 -7.43
CA GLY A 6 8.29 -26.00 -8.83
C GLY A 6 7.91 -24.55 -9.10
N ALA A 7 7.76 -23.73 -8.08
CA ALA A 7 7.56 -22.28 -8.22
C ALA A 7 8.91 -21.54 -8.11
N THR A 8 9.07 -20.50 -8.91
CA THR A 8 10.22 -19.61 -8.84
C THR A 8 9.99 -18.60 -7.74
N MET A 9 10.75 -18.67 -6.65
CA MET A 9 10.74 -17.65 -5.60
C MET A 9 11.75 -16.56 -5.93
N VAL A 10 11.32 -15.32 -5.97
CA VAL A 10 12.22 -14.16 -6.02
C VAL A 10 12.68 -13.88 -4.59
N GLN A 11 13.98 -14.03 -4.33
CA GLN A 11 14.57 -13.78 -3.03
C GLN A 11 15.84 -12.95 -3.21
N VAL A 12 15.88 -11.80 -2.55
CA VAL A 12 17.01 -10.85 -2.58
C VAL A 12 17.87 -11.01 -1.32
N LEU A 13 17.25 -11.26 -0.17
CA LEU A 13 17.94 -11.43 1.11
C LEU A 13 17.79 -12.84 1.63
N GLY A 14 18.87 -13.40 2.15
CA GLY A 14 18.88 -14.62 2.95
C GLY A 14 18.28 -14.40 4.35
N ALA A 15 18.06 -15.49 5.08
CA ALA A 15 17.49 -15.45 6.42
C ALA A 15 18.40 -14.74 7.46
N ASP A 16 19.70 -14.73 7.19
CA ASP A 16 20.75 -14.08 7.98
C ASP A 16 21.06 -12.63 7.54
N GLY A 17 20.34 -12.13 6.52
CA GLY A 17 20.56 -10.81 5.93
C GLY A 17 21.60 -10.79 4.82
N GLU A 18 22.12 -11.94 4.40
CA GLU A 18 23.02 -12.04 3.26
C GLU A 18 22.30 -11.60 1.98
N LEU A 19 23.00 -10.81 1.14
CA LEU A 19 22.49 -10.39 -0.17
C LEU A 19 22.66 -11.55 -1.17
N LEU A 20 21.56 -12.15 -1.59
CA LEU A 20 21.53 -13.29 -2.53
C LEU A 20 21.44 -12.87 -3.99
N ALA A 21 20.94 -11.67 -4.25
CA ALA A 21 20.82 -11.10 -5.58
C ALA A 21 20.85 -9.57 -5.51
N GLU A 22 21.35 -8.94 -6.57
CA GLU A 22 21.34 -7.48 -6.67
C GLU A 22 19.90 -6.97 -6.84
N PRO A 23 19.42 -6.10 -5.94
CA PRO A 23 18.02 -5.62 -5.97
C PRO A 23 17.78 -4.57 -7.05
N GLY A 24 18.83 -4.02 -7.67
CA GLY A 24 18.72 -2.88 -8.58
C GLY A 24 18.29 -1.56 -7.91
N LEU A 25 18.46 -1.46 -6.58
CA LEU A 25 18.11 -0.29 -5.78
C LEU A 25 19.36 0.52 -5.46
N THR A 26 19.23 1.84 -5.44
CA THR A 26 20.28 2.74 -4.92
C THR A 26 20.22 2.83 -3.39
N ASP A 27 21.28 3.33 -2.76
CA ASP A 27 21.30 3.60 -1.33
C ASP A 27 20.17 4.56 -0.91
N ALA A 28 19.84 5.53 -1.76
CA ALA A 28 18.73 6.45 -1.54
C ALA A 28 17.37 5.74 -1.53
N ASP A 29 17.17 4.75 -2.42
CA ASP A 29 15.96 3.93 -2.44
C ASP A 29 15.85 3.08 -1.17
N VAL A 30 16.92 2.42 -0.78
CA VAL A 30 16.97 1.59 0.44
C VAL A 30 16.69 2.44 1.68
N PHE A 31 17.33 3.60 1.79
CA PHE A 31 17.07 4.54 2.87
C PHE A 31 15.61 5.03 2.87
N GLY A 32 15.06 5.34 1.69
CA GLY A 32 13.66 5.74 1.53
C GLY A 32 12.69 4.65 1.98
N LEU A 33 12.92 3.40 1.59
CA LEU A 33 12.13 2.24 2.04
C LEU A 33 12.19 2.08 3.57
N TYR A 34 13.38 2.12 4.15
CA TYR A 34 13.56 2.02 5.59
C TYR A 34 12.86 3.15 6.35
N ARG A 35 13.03 4.40 5.88
CA ARG A 35 12.36 5.57 6.46
C ARG A 35 10.85 5.40 6.47
N ASP A 36 10.26 5.01 5.34
CA ASP A 36 8.81 4.88 5.23
C ASP A 36 8.27 3.72 6.07
N MET A 37 8.97 2.58 6.12
CA MET A 37 8.62 1.49 7.03
C MET A 37 8.63 1.93 8.50
N THR A 38 9.62 2.76 8.89
CA THR A 38 9.73 3.29 10.24
C THR A 38 8.59 4.25 10.56
N LEU A 39 8.25 5.14 9.62
CA LEU A 39 7.16 6.11 9.78
C LEU A 39 5.79 5.42 9.88
N VAL A 40 5.48 4.46 9.02
CA VAL A 40 4.19 3.75 9.11
C VAL A 40 4.12 2.85 10.35
N ARG A 41 5.24 2.28 10.82
CA ARG A 41 5.31 1.61 12.12
C ARG A 41 5.01 2.57 13.27
N ARG A 42 5.50 3.80 13.20
CA ARG A 42 5.21 4.83 14.20
C ARG A 42 3.76 5.23 14.17
N LEU A 43 3.19 5.48 12.97
CA LEU A 43 1.76 5.76 12.80
C LEU A 43 0.90 4.66 13.43
N ASP A 44 1.21 3.39 13.14
CA ASP A 44 0.49 2.25 13.70
C ASP A 44 0.54 2.22 15.24
N THR A 45 1.71 2.50 15.80
CA THR A 45 1.90 2.53 17.25
C THR A 45 1.07 3.62 17.93
N GLU A 46 1.06 4.82 17.36
CA GLU A 46 0.26 5.96 17.88
C GLU A 46 -1.24 5.69 17.71
N SER A 47 -1.64 5.11 16.58
CA SER A 47 -3.04 4.77 16.34
C SER A 47 -3.56 3.72 17.33
N ILE A 48 -2.76 2.72 17.66
CA ILE A 48 -3.09 1.76 18.72
C ILE A 48 -3.21 2.45 20.08
N ALA A 49 -2.34 3.43 20.38
CA ALA A 49 -2.43 4.20 21.62
C ALA A 49 -3.72 5.03 21.68
N LEU A 50 -4.10 5.70 20.59
CA LEU A 50 -5.36 6.43 20.47
C LEU A 50 -6.59 5.52 20.64
N GLN A 51 -6.56 4.33 20.06
CA GLN A 51 -7.62 3.34 20.25
C GLN A 51 -7.75 2.92 21.73
N ARG A 52 -6.63 2.66 22.40
CA ARG A 52 -6.63 2.31 23.84
C ARG A 52 -7.12 3.42 24.75
N GLN A 53 -6.99 4.67 24.31
CA GLN A 53 -7.50 5.86 25.00
C GLN A 53 -8.98 6.13 24.71
N GLY A 54 -9.60 5.37 23.81
CA GLY A 54 -10.99 5.57 23.40
C GLY A 54 -11.19 6.68 22.37
N GLU A 55 -10.12 7.26 21.82
CA GLU A 55 -10.18 8.29 20.79
C GLU A 55 -10.56 7.72 19.38
N MET A 56 -10.37 6.42 19.21
CA MET A 56 -10.81 5.68 18.03
C MET A 56 -11.55 4.41 18.44
N GLY A 57 -12.60 4.08 17.70
CA GLY A 57 -13.38 2.85 17.94
C GLY A 57 -12.61 1.57 17.53
N LEU A 58 -11.83 1.65 16.47
CA LEU A 58 -11.08 0.55 15.91
C LEU A 58 -9.82 1.08 15.22
N TRP A 59 -8.75 0.28 15.23
CA TRP A 59 -7.61 0.43 14.34
C TRP A 59 -7.17 -0.93 13.80
N THR A 60 -6.99 -1.02 12.50
CA THR A 60 -6.51 -2.24 11.84
C THR A 60 -5.00 -2.18 11.68
N SER A 61 -4.27 -2.68 12.68
CA SER A 61 -2.81 -2.61 12.70
C SER A 61 -2.18 -3.25 11.47
N LEU A 62 -1.20 -2.54 10.87
CA LEU A 62 -0.38 -3.04 9.76
C LEU A 62 0.93 -3.69 10.22
N ARG A 63 1.13 -3.79 11.54
CA ARG A 63 2.38 -4.30 12.12
C ARG A 63 2.75 -5.68 11.58
N GLY A 64 3.98 -5.80 11.08
CA GLY A 64 4.50 -6.99 10.40
C GLY A 64 4.29 -6.99 8.89
N GLN A 65 3.56 -6.04 8.33
CA GLN A 65 3.31 -5.91 6.89
C GLN A 65 4.01 -4.68 6.26
N GLU A 66 4.83 -3.96 7.02
CA GLU A 66 5.44 -2.70 6.58
C GLU A 66 6.22 -2.86 5.28
N ALA A 67 7.06 -3.89 5.20
CA ALA A 67 7.90 -4.13 4.03
C ALA A 67 7.06 -4.46 2.79
N ALA A 68 6.02 -5.29 2.94
CA ALA A 68 5.12 -5.63 1.84
C ALA A 68 4.36 -4.42 1.32
N GLN A 69 3.82 -3.59 2.24
CA GLN A 69 3.03 -2.42 1.87
C GLN A 69 3.88 -1.29 1.29
N ILE A 70 5.03 -0.99 1.91
CA ILE A 70 5.92 0.06 1.42
C ILE A 70 6.57 -0.35 0.10
N GLY A 71 7.01 -1.61 -0.03
CA GLY A 71 7.55 -2.12 -1.29
C GLY A 71 6.54 -2.04 -2.43
N ALA A 72 5.31 -2.52 -2.20
CA ALA A 72 4.24 -2.42 -3.19
C ALA A 72 3.90 -0.95 -3.52
N GLY A 73 3.72 -0.11 -2.50
CA GLY A 73 3.34 1.30 -2.69
C GLY A 73 4.38 2.12 -3.46
N ARG A 74 5.67 1.85 -3.25
CA ARG A 74 6.75 2.53 -3.98
C ARG A 74 7.00 1.99 -5.39
N ALA A 75 6.51 0.79 -5.69
CA ALA A 75 6.59 0.22 -7.04
C ALA A 75 5.50 0.74 -7.98
N LEU A 76 4.47 1.40 -7.46
CA LEU A 76 3.38 1.94 -8.26
C LEU A 76 3.83 3.17 -9.05
N ALA A 77 3.35 3.27 -10.29
CA ALA A 77 3.43 4.48 -11.09
C ALA A 77 2.42 5.55 -10.60
N ALA A 78 2.61 6.80 -11.01
CA ALA A 78 1.79 7.92 -10.55
C ALA A 78 0.30 7.75 -10.93
N GLN A 79 0.03 7.18 -12.10
CA GLN A 79 -1.31 6.96 -12.65
C GLN A 79 -2.02 5.74 -12.07
N ASP A 80 -1.30 4.82 -11.42
CA ASP A 80 -1.89 3.58 -10.90
C ASP A 80 -2.96 3.87 -9.85
N MET A 81 -4.09 3.16 -9.94
CA MET A 81 -5.18 3.23 -8.99
C MET A 81 -5.09 2.09 -7.97
N VAL A 82 -5.13 2.44 -6.70
CA VAL A 82 -5.07 1.49 -5.58
C VAL A 82 -6.46 1.17 -5.07
N PHE A 83 -6.75 -0.12 -4.90
CA PHE A 83 -7.98 -0.62 -4.28
C PHE A 83 -7.63 -1.35 -2.97
N PRO A 84 -7.53 -0.62 -1.85
CA PRO A 84 -7.15 -1.20 -0.57
C PRO A 84 -8.31 -2.01 0.04
N SER A 85 -7.97 -2.96 0.91
CA SER A 85 -8.96 -3.51 1.83
C SER A 85 -9.20 -2.53 2.98
N TYR A 86 -8.63 -2.78 4.14
CA TYR A 86 -8.81 -1.90 5.32
C TYR A 86 -7.52 -1.74 6.13
N ARG A 87 -6.40 -2.26 5.64
CA ARG A 87 -5.13 -2.32 6.38
C ARG A 87 -3.95 -1.71 5.63
N GLU A 88 -4.12 -1.34 4.36
CA GLU A 88 -3.04 -0.90 3.48
C GLU A 88 -2.64 0.55 3.71
N HIS A 89 -2.47 0.95 4.99
CA HIS A 89 -2.08 2.31 5.40
C HIS A 89 -0.71 2.71 4.85
N GLY A 90 0.21 1.72 4.72
CA GLY A 90 1.54 1.96 4.16
C GLY A 90 1.50 2.27 2.66
N VAL A 91 0.60 1.65 1.91
CA VAL A 91 0.39 1.98 0.49
C VAL A 91 -0.18 3.38 0.35
N ALA A 92 -1.21 3.71 1.16
CA ALA A 92 -1.79 5.06 1.19
C ALA A 92 -0.74 6.13 1.55
N TRP A 93 0.15 5.84 2.51
CA TRP A 93 1.30 6.70 2.81
C TRP A 93 2.19 6.94 1.59
N CYS A 94 2.55 5.90 0.84
CA CYS A 94 3.37 6.02 -0.38
C CYS A 94 2.68 6.84 -1.46
N ARG A 95 1.35 6.89 -1.47
CA ARG A 95 0.54 7.73 -2.37
C ARG A 95 0.41 9.19 -1.89
N GLY A 96 1.11 9.57 -0.82
CA GLY A 96 1.12 10.94 -0.30
C GLY A 96 -0.12 11.32 0.50
N MET A 97 -0.87 10.34 1.00
CA MET A 97 -2.04 10.63 1.85
C MET A 97 -1.60 11.13 3.23
N ASP A 98 -2.31 12.12 3.74
CA ASP A 98 -2.12 12.60 5.10
C ASP A 98 -2.53 11.49 6.10
N PRO A 99 -1.63 11.09 7.02
CA PRO A 99 -1.96 10.12 8.05
C PRO A 99 -3.19 10.48 8.89
N THR A 100 -3.50 11.77 9.06
CA THR A 100 -4.70 12.21 9.79
C THR A 100 -5.99 11.83 9.06
N ALA A 101 -5.99 11.81 7.72
CA ALA A 101 -7.14 11.34 6.95
C ALA A 101 -7.42 9.86 7.23
N LEU A 102 -6.37 9.03 7.31
CA LEU A 102 -6.49 7.61 7.65
C LEU A 102 -7.05 7.41 9.06
N VAL A 103 -6.54 8.16 10.04
CA VAL A 103 -7.00 8.10 11.44
C VAL A 103 -8.45 8.54 11.56
N ASN A 104 -8.86 9.60 10.86
CA ASN A 104 -10.22 10.14 10.92
C ASN A 104 -11.30 9.17 10.43
N VAL A 105 -10.97 8.33 9.44
CA VAL A 105 -11.87 7.25 9.00
C VAL A 105 -12.15 6.29 10.16
N TRP A 106 -11.13 5.86 10.88
CA TRP A 106 -11.25 4.92 11.99
C TRP A 106 -11.79 5.56 13.28
N ARG A 107 -11.65 6.86 13.40
CA ARG A 107 -12.32 7.64 14.44
C ARG A 107 -13.83 7.79 14.18
N GLY A 108 -14.26 7.65 12.92
CA GLY A 108 -15.63 7.84 12.50
C GLY A 108 -16.02 9.31 12.33
N SER A 109 -15.07 10.24 12.37
CA SER A 109 -15.33 11.67 12.15
C SER A 109 -15.50 12.00 10.66
N GLU A 110 -14.89 11.21 9.78
CA GLU A 110 -15.00 11.33 8.33
C GLU A 110 -15.28 9.96 7.70
N PRO A 111 -16.52 9.45 7.82
CA PRO A 111 -16.86 8.11 7.36
C PRO A 111 -16.79 7.94 5.84
N GLY A 112 -16.81 9.03 5.07
CA GLY A 112 -16.61 9.04 3.63
C GLY A 112 -15.17 8.82 3.19
N GLY A 113 -14.22 8.91 4.13
CA GLY A 113 -12.79 8.77 3.84
C GLY A 113 -12.24 10.00 3.11
N TRP A 114 -11.80 9.82 1.89
CA TRP A 114 -11.13 10.83 1.05
C TRP A 114 -11.64 10.77 -0.38
N ASP A 115 -11.32 11.80 -1.17
CA ASP A 115 -11.54 11.77 -2.62
C ASP A 115 -10.53 10.80 -3.27
N PRO A 116 -10.99 9.70 -3.88
CA PRO A 116 -10.10 8.71 -4.48
C PRO A 116 -9.24 9.25 -5.61
N HIS A 117 -9.66 10.31 -6.29
CA HIS A 117 -8.91 10.89 -7.41
C HIS A 117 -7.73 11.77 -6.97
N THR A 118 -7.72 12.25 -5.73
CA THR A 118 -6.62 13.10 -5.23
C THR A 118 -5.31 12.34 -5.11
N HIS A 119 -5.37 11.07 -4.71
CA HIS A 119 -4.21 10.24 -4.47
C HIS A 119 -4.21 8.93 -5.27
N ASN A 120 -5.20 8.72 -6.14
CA ASN A 120 -5.44 7.45 -6.82
C ASN A 120 -5.54 6.27 -5.83
N VAL A 121 -6.27 6.46 -4.73
CA VAL A 121 -6.53 5.45 -3.70
C VAL A 121 -8.02 5.39 -3.42
N ALA A 122 -8.65 4.28 -3.76
CA ALA A 122 -10.06 4.05 -3.44
C ALA A 122 -10.29 4.04 -1.91
N PRO A 123 -11.47 4.40 -1.41
CA PRO A 123 -11.82 4.27 0.00
C PRO A 123 -11.65 2.83 0.50
N TYR A 124 -11.37 2.69 1.79
CA TYR A 124 -11.22 1.36 2.40
C TYR A 124 -12.45 0.48 2.19
N THR A 125 -12.19 -0.78 1.85
CA THR A 125 -13.22 -1.81 1.72
C THR A 125 -13.11 -2.80 2.87
N ILE A 126 -14.04 -2.71 3.83
CA ILE A 126 -14.03 -3.53 5.04
C ILE A 126 -14.41 -4.99 4.73
N VAL A 127 -15.24 -5.22 3.74
CA VAL A 127 -15.63 -6.58 3.31
C VAL A 127 -14.45 -7.23 2.60
N ILE A 128 -13.88 -8.26 3.24
CA ILE A 128 -12.67 -8.94 2.77
C ILE A 128 -12.87 -9.52 1.37
N GLY A 129 -11.98 -9.14 0.45
CA GLY A 129 -12.01 -9.59 -0.95
C GLY A 129 -12.86 -8.72 -1.89
N ALA A 130 -13.76 -7.86 -1.40
CA ALA A 130 -14.59 -7.03 -2.27
C ALA A 130 -13.79 -6.02 -3.09
N GLN A 131 -12.65 -5.53 -2.57
CA GLN A 131 -11.74 -4.63 -3.30
C GLN A 131 -11.24 -5.23 -4.61
N THR A 132 -11.10 -6.55 -4.70
CA THR A 132 -10.65 -7.22 -5.93
C THR A 132 -11.67 -7.09 -7.06
N LEU A 133 -12.96 -7.13 -6.74
CA LEU A 133 -14.04 -6.95 -7.72
C LEU A 133 -14.08 -5.50 -8.22
N HIS A 134 -13.86 -4.53 -7.33
CA HIS A 134 -13.77 -3.12 -7.70
C HIS A 134 -12.56 -2.88 -8.61
N ALA A 135 -11.39 -3.45 -8.29
CA ALA A 135 -10.19 -3.36 -9.11
C ALA A 135 -10.40 -3.95 -10.51
N VAL A 136 -11.04 -5.13 -10.59
CA VAL A 136 -11.37 -5.75 -11.89
C VAL A 136 -12.33 -4.87 -12.70
N GLY A 137 -13.39 -4.34 -12.06
CA GLY A 137 -14.33 -3.44 -12.74
C GLY A 137 -13.65 -2.17 -13.28
N TYR A 138 -12.77 -1.58 -12.49
CA TYR A 138 -11.96 -0.43 -12.90
C TYR A 138 -11.06 -0.78 -14.10
N ALA A 139 -10.30 -1.87 -14.00
CA ALA A 139 -9.42 -2.34 -15.07
C ALA A 139 -10.19 -2.62 -16.38
N MET A 140 -11.42 -3.17 -16.29
CA MET A 140 -12.28 -3.34 -17.47
C MET A 140 -12.66 -2.00 -18.10
N GLY A 141 -12.89 -0.95 -17.30
CA GLY A 141 -13.09 0.42 -17.77
C GLY A 141 -11.88 0.94 -18.54
N VAL A 142 -10.69 0.86 -17.91
CA VAL A 142 -9.42 1.28 -18.51
C VAL A 142 -9.18 0.60 -19.87
N VAL A 143 -9.42 -0.72 -19.96
CA VAL A 143 -9.33 -1.47 -21.22
C VAL A 143 -10.31 -0.94 -22.28
N ARG A 144 -11.57 -0.68 -21.89
CA ARG A 144 -12.60 -0.18 -22.81
C ARG A 144 -12.32 1.23 -23.32
N ASP A 145 -11.65 2.05 -22.51
CA ASP A 145 -11.24 3.41 -22.87
C ASP A 145 -9.94 3.44 -23.72
N GLY A 146 -9.37 2.25 -23.98
CA GLY A 146 -8.17 2.12 -24.82
C GLY A 146 -6.91 2.68 -24.15
N LEU A 147 -6.85 2.63 -22.81
CA LEU A 147 -5.74 3.16 -22.02
C LEU A 147 -4.72 2.07 -21.63
N VAL A 148 -4.77 0.90 -22.24
CA VAL A 148 -3.83 -0.21 -22.01
C VAL A 148 -3.01 -0.46 -23.26
N GLY A 149 -1.69 -0.60 -23.08
CA GLY A 149 -0.78 -0.88 -24.20
C GLY A 149 -0.67 0.29 -25.18
N THR A 150 -0.85 1.50 -24.71
CA THR A 150 -0.76 2.71 -25.56
C THR A 150 0.68 3.03 -25.93
N GLY A 151 1.66 2.51 -25.19
CA GLY A 151 3.07 2.86 -25.28
C GLY A 151 3.40 4.21 -24.65
N ASP A 152 2.45 4.82 -23.96
CA ASP A 152 2.61 6.04 -23.19
C ASP A 152 2.67 5.68 -21.69
N PRO A 153 3.84 5.81 -21.04
CA PRO A 153 4.01 5.40 -19.64
C PRO A 153 3.18 6.22 -18.64
N ASP A 154 2.63 7.36 -19.08
CA ASP A 154 1.76 8.19 -18.24
C ASP A 154 0.28 7.79 -18.36
N ARG A 155 -0.04 6.85 -19.24
CA ARG A 155 -1.41 6.41 -19.54
C ARG A 155 -1.64 4.91 -19.33
N ASP A 156 -0.57 4.10 -19.44
CA ASP A 156 -0.63 2.63 -19.33
C ASP A 156 -0.60 2.14 -17.87
#